data_6fd088e295850bb3df4ebf985c2f3b60
#
_entry.id   6fd088e295850bb3df4ebf985c2f3b60
#
_cell.length_a   1.000
_cell.length_b   1.000
_cell.length_c   1.000
_cell.angle_alpha   90.00
_cell.angle_beta   90.00
_cell.angle_gamma   90.00
#
_symmetry.space_group_name_H-M   'P 1'
#
loop_
_entity.id
_entity.type
_entity.pdbx_description
1 polymer ?
#
loop_
_entity_poly.entity_id
_entity_poly.type
_entity_poly.pdbx_seq_one_letter_code
_entity_poly.pdbx_strand_id
1 'polypeptide(L)'
;MLRKEVEKMSFQLAKYIEPDFTKEMFVNAPNATLVQAPCAKAAPKGFHATSIFPEYFKIDGKWHLAEDSRMDAVPIWDGEKIRVVEFRNIKEGDMVVVGRTEDASEGIYVHDNCWKRADEEEAAKNTFAFRQSRSRETSFTQDYKDLIELLKYEKEHNGYVVWVLGPACSFDVEARRVMGELIAQGYCQAPLAGNALATHDLEGGYLGTALGCDIVNQKLHFMGHYNHLDAINAINTYGSI
;
A
#
# COMPACT_ATOMS: atom_id res chain seq x y z
N MET A 1 -45.65 -4.54 -6.46
CA MET A 1 -45.48 -3.20 -5.90
C MET A 1 -44.85 -3.34 -4.50
N LEU A 2 -43.54 -3.45 -4.42
CA LEU A 2 -42.75 -3.40 -3.19
C LEU A 2 -41.38 -2.92 -3.60
N ARG A 3 -41.24 -1.59 -3.74
CA ARG A 3 -39.93 -0.94 -3.63
C ARG A 3 -39.59 -0.95 -2.13
N LYS A 4 -38.76 -1.91 -1.70
CA LYS A 4 -38.05 -1.77 -0.45
C LYS A 4 -37.12 -0.58 -0.65
N GLU A 5 -37.29 0.46 0.13
CA GLU A 5 -36.31 1.51 0.33
C GLU A 5 -35.02 0.82 0.77
N VAL A 6 -34.04 0.84 -0.12
CA VAL A 6 -32.67 0.51 0.27
C VAL A 6 -32.24 1.70 1.12
N GLU A 7 -32.27 1.55 2.42
CA GLU A 7 -31.63 2.49 3.33
C GLU A 7 -30.22 2.73 2.79
N LYS A 8 -29.95 3.97 2.49
CA LYS A 8 -28.66 4.44 2.03
C LYS A 8 -27.71 4.27 3.21
N MET A 9 -27.06 3.11 3.32
CA MET A 9 -26.01 2.91 4.32
C MET A 9 -24.97 4.02 4.10
N SER A 10 -24.83 4.89 5.08
CA SER A 10 -23.81 5.92 5.05
C SER A 10 -22.43 5.24 5.10
N PHE A 11 -21.54 5.62 4.20
CA PHE A 11 -20.16 5.14 4.24
C PHE A 11 -19.56 5.45 5.62
N GLN A 12 -18.92 4.45 6.21
CA GLN A 12 -18.21 4.59 7.47
C GLN A 12 -16.76 4.18 7.28
N LEU A 13 -15.84 5.04 7.72
CA LEU A 13 -14.42 4.69 7.76
C LEU A 13 -14.20 3.51 8.70
N ALA A 14 -13.41 2.56 8.24
CA ALA A 14 -12.92 1.49 9.10
C ALA A 14 -12.07 2.08 10.23
N LYS A 15 -12.29 1.60 11.46
CA LYS A 15 -11.51 2.03 12.63
C LYS A 15 -10.47 0.97 12.97
N TYR A 16 -9.28 1.44 13.31
CA TYR A 16 -8.26 0.58 13.89
C TYR A 16 -8.70 0.06 15.24
N ILE A 17 -8.55 -1.23 15.46
CA ILE A 17 -8.85 -1.90 16.71
C ILE A 17 -7.55 -2.53 17.22
N GLU A 18 -7.07 -2.08 18.34
CA GLU A 18 -5.90 -2.68 18.99
C GLU A 18 -6.18 -4.14 19.41
N PRO A 19 -5.17 -5.02 19.35
CA PRO A 19 -5.28 -6.35 19.92
C PRO A 19 -5.54 -6.27 21.43
N ASP A 20 -6.39 -7.15 21.91
CA ASP A 20 -6.60 -7.31 23.36
C ASP A 20 -5.48 -8.21 23.93
N PHE A 21 -4.41 -7.58 24.36
CA PHE A 21 -3.24 -8.27 24.93
C PHE A 21 -3.49 -8.93 26.30
N THR A 22 -4.71 -8.84 26.87
CA THR A 22 -5.09 -9.57 28.08
C THR A 22 -5.52 -11.01 27.79
N LYS A 23 -5.74 -11.35 26.51
CA LYS A 23 -6.10 -12.72 26.11
C LYS A 23 -4.96 -13.70 26.39
N GLU A 24 -5.34 -14.91 26.72
CA GLU A 24 -4.43 -15.99 27.11
C GLU A 24 -3.31 -16.22 26.09
N MET A 25 -3.64 -16.16 24.79
CA MET A 25 -2.66 -16.33 23.70
C MET A 25 -1.52 -15.30 23.75
N PHE A 26 -1.80 -14.07 24.18
CA PHE A 26 -0.78 -13.01 24.27
C PHE A 26 -0.06 -13.02 25.62
N VAL A 27 -0.80 -13.31 26.71
CA VAL A 27 -0.21 -13.39 28.05
C VAL A 27 0.82 -14.50 28.10
N ASN A 28 0.49 -15.69 27.58
CA ASN A 28 1.34 -16.87 27.62
C ASN A 28 2.37 -16.94 26.48
N ALA A 29 2.32 -16.02 25.49
CA ALA A 29 3.29 -15.98 24.41
C ALA A 29 4.73 -15.81 24.97
N PRO A 30 5.73 -16.46 24.36
CA PRO A 30 7.13 -16.24 24.69
C PRO A 30 7.56 -14.82 24.22
N ASN A 31 8.74 -14.39 24.61
CA ASN A 31 9.40 -13.26 23.96
C ASN A 31 9.84 -13.65 22.55
N ALA A 32 9.79 -12.69 21.62
CA ALA A 32 10.37 -12.87 20.29
C ALA A 32 11.89 -13.11 20.39
N THR A 33 12.39 -13.96 19.53
CA THR A 33 13.82 -14.28 19.48
C THR A 33 14.54 -13.16 18.71
N LEU A 34 15.62 -12.64 19.30
CA LEU A 34 16.47 -11.64 18.70
C LEU A 34 17.83 -12.25 18.34
N VAL A 35 18.29 -12.03 17.12
CA VAL A 35 19.60 -12.52 16.62
C VAL A 35 20.34 -11.37 15.95
N GLN A 36 21.63 -11.25 16.23
CA GLN A 36 22.46 -10.21 15.61
C GLN A 36 22.60 -10.41 14.09
N ALA A 37 22.48 -9.32 13.36
CA ALA A 37 22.78 -9.29 11.94
C ALA A 37 24.27 -9.68 11.71
N PRO A 38 24.56 -10.66 10.85
CA PRO A 38 25.90 -11.20 10.68
C PRO A 38 26.87 -10.23 9.99
N CYS A 39 26.34 -9.32 9.21
CA CYS A 39 27.06 -8.25 8.54
C CYS A 39 26.09 -7.18 8.04
N ALA A 40 26.62 -6.06 7.57
CA ALA A 40 25.79 -5.00 6.98
C ALA A 40 25.00 -5.53 5.76
N LYS A 41 23.74 -5.10 5.65
CA LYS A 41 22.80 -5.43 4.57
C LYS A 41 22.34 -6.90 4.53
N ALA A 42 22.61 -7.67 5.58
CA ALA A 42 22.17 -9.07 5.67
C ALA A 42 21.47 -9.34 7.01
N ALA A 43 20.31 -9.97 6.94
CA ALA A 43 19.59 -10.47 8.11
C ALA A 43 20.05 -11.90 8.47
N PRO A 44 19.93 -12.33 9.73
CA PRO A 44 20.22 -13.69 10.15
C PRO A 44 19.23 -14.68 9.54
N LYS A 45 19.61 -15.95 9.44
CA LYS A 45 18.73 -17.01 8.94
C LYS A 45 17.47 -17.08 9.81
N GLY A 46 16.31 -17.19 9.15
CA GLY A 46 15.01 -17.28 9.84
C GLY A 46 14.47 -15.92 10.29
N PHE A 47 15.02 -14.80 9.83
CA PHE A 47 14.47 -13.48 10.10
C PHE A 47 12.97 -13.40 9.77
N HIS A 48 12.26 -12.56 10.50
CA HIS A 48 10.88 -12.20 10.19
C HIS A 48 10.86 -11.16 9.08
N ALA A 49 10.03 -11.38 8.05
CA ALA A 49 9.79 -10.43 6.98
C ALA A 49 8.46 -9.73 7.24
N THR A 50 8.49 -8.40 7.33
CA THR A 50 7.32 -7.61 7.66
C THR A 50 6.27 -7.58 6.54
N SER A 51 5.01 -7.49 6.93
CA SER A 51 3.82 -7.39 6.07
C SER A 51 3.33 -5.93 5.92
N ILE A 52 2.15 -5.76 5.34
CA ILE A 52 1.45 -4.47 5.28
C ILE A 52 0.58 -4.19 6.52
N PHE A 53 0.45 -5.16 7.41
CA PHE A 53 -0.39 -5.06 8.61
C PHE A 53 0.39 -4.52 9.79
N PRO A 54 -0.28 -4.01 10.83
CA PRO A 54 0.36 -3.74 12.11
C PRO A 54 0.93 -5.02 12.72
N GLU A 55 2.18 -4.97 13.14
CA GLU A 55 2.90 -6.11 13.71
C GLU A 55 3.38 -5.80 15.10
N TYR A 56 3.22 -6.76 15.98
CA TYR A 56 3.59 -6.66 17.38
C TYR A 56 4.60 -7.74 17.74
N PHE A 57 5.59 -7.33 18.52
CA PHE A 57 6.68 -8.21 18.97
C PHE A 57 6.78 -8.16 20.49
N LYS A 58 6.80 -9.32 21.13
CA LYS A 58 6.93 -9.41 22.59
C LYS A 58 8.40 -9.38 22.98
N ILE A 59 8.84 -8.32 23.66
CA ILE A 59 10.20 -8.16 24.17
C ILE A 59 10.09 -7.87 25.65
N ASP A 60 10.87 -8.56 26.47
CA ASP A 60 10.88 -8.43 27.93
C ASP A 60 9.46 -8.47 28.56
N GLY A 61 8.63 -9.36 28.04
CA GLY A 61 7.27 -9.58 28.50
C GLY A 61 6.25 -8.54 28.05
N LYS A 62 6.63 -7.54 27.25
CA LYS A 62 5.76 -6.48 26.75
C LYS A 62 5.60 -6.57 25.23
N TRP A 63 4.40 -6.27 24.73
CA TRP A 63 4.13 -6.18 23.31
C TRP A 63 4.47 -4.78 22.79
N HIS A 64 5.29 -4.71 21.77
CA HIS A 64 5.72 -3.49 21.09
C HIS A 64 5.19 -3.48 19.66
N LEU A 65 4.48 -2.43 19.27
CA LEU A 65 4.10 -2.19 17.88
C LEU A 65 5.35 -1.80 17.06
N ALA A 66 5.52 -2.38 15.90
CA ALA A 66 6.58 -1.98 14.98
C ALA A 66 6.36 -0.54 14.46
N GLU A 67 7.38 0.29 14.55
CA GLU A 67 7.38 1.64 13.97
C GLU A 67 7.94 1.63 12.54
N ASP A 68 7.55 2.64 11.76
CA ASP A 68 7.94 2.78 10.34
C ASP A 68 7.52 1.59 9.47
N SER A 69 6.33 1.02 9.76
CA SER A 69 5.83 -0.21 9.12
C SER A 69 5.83 -0.11 7.60
N ARG A 70 6.38 -1.13 6.96
CA ARG A 70 6.38 -1.37 5.51
C ARG A 70 6.55 -2.86 5.24
N MET A 71 6.04 -3.34 4.12
CA MET A 71 6.24 -4.74 3.74
C MET A 71 7.66 -5.02 3.22
N ASP A 72 8.05 -6.27 3.24
CA ASP A 72 9.33 -6.78 2.70
C ASP A 72 10.57 -6.15 3.36
N ALA A 73 10.48 -5.87 4.64
CA ALA A 73 11.55 -5.30 5.46
C ALA A 73 11.80 -6.17 6.70
N VAL A 74 12.65 -5.72 7.59
CA VAL A 74 13.12 -6.50 8.74
C VAL A 74 12.88 -5.73 10.03
N PRO A 75 12.21 -6.31 11.05
CA PRO A 75 12.05 -5.68 12.35
C PRO A 75 13.33 -5.81 13.18
N ILE A 76 13.81 -4.69 13.68
CA ILE A 76 15.04 -4.56 14.48
C ILE A 76 14.70 -3.96 15.82
N TRP A 77 15.17 -4.57 16.91
CA TRP A 77 15.08 -4.03 18.25
C TRP A 77 16.28 -3.10 18.52
N ASP A 78 16.03 -1.84 18.79
CA ASP A 78 17.09 -0.84 19.06
C ASP A 78 17.41 -0.66 20.54
N GLY A 79 16.77 -1.45 21.43
CA GLY A 79 16.88 -1.36 22.87
C GLY A 79 15.70 -0.66 23.55
N GLU A 80 14.85 0.02 22.78
CA GLU A 80 13.68 0.76 23.26
C GLU A 80 12.42 0.40 22.48
N LYS A 81 12.53 0.25 21.16
CA LYS A 81 11.42 0.01 20.25
C LYS A 81 11.81 -0.87 19.06
N ILE A 82 10.79 -1.42 18.40
CA ILE A 82 10.95 -2.17 17.15
C ILE A 82 10.85 -1.19 15.97
N ARG A 83 11.90 -1.11 15.17
CA ARG A 83 11.92 -0.37 13.91
C ARG A 83 11.92 -1.31 12.72
N VAL A 84 11.16 -0.98 11.70
CA VAL A 84 11.15 -1.71 10.43
C VAL A 84 12.20 -1.12 9.49
N VAL A 85 13.17 -1.92 9.10
CA VAL A 85 14.37 -1.48 8.36
C VAL A 85 14.51 -2.28 7.07
N GLU A 86 14.70 -1.60 5.95
CA GLU A 86 15.02 -2.26 4.68
C GLU A 86 16.40 -2.93 4.73
N PHE A 87 16.57 -4.04 4.00
CA PHE A 87 17.83 -4.81 3.98
C PHE A 87 19.08 -3.94 3.74
N ARG A 88 18.98 -2.99 2.82
CA ARG A 88 20.10 -2.07 2.51
C ARG A 88 20.58 -1.21 3.68
N ASN A 89 19.73 -1.05 4.69
CA ASN A 89 19.99 -0.20 5.85
C ASN A 89 20.35 -1.01 7.11
N ILE A 90 20.34 -2.35 7.06
CA ILE A 90 20.77 -3.21 8.16
C ILE A 90 22.27 -2.99 8.40
N LYS A 91 22.63 -2.85 9.66
CA LYS A 91 24.02 -2.74 10.13
C LYS A 91 24.44 -4.05 10.78
N GLU A 92 25.75 -4.35 10.74
CA GLU A 92 26.31 -5.45 11.50
C GLU A 92 26.03 -5.29 12.99
N GLY A 93 25.55 -6.35 13.63
CA GLY A 93 25.20 -6.34 15.05
C GLY A 93 23.79 -5.86 15.39
N ASP A 94 23.01 -5.35 14.42
CA ASP A 94 21.60 -5.01 14.66
C ASP A 94 20.84 -6.23 15.20
N MET A 95 20.00 -6.04 16.22
CA MET A 95 19.21 -7.09 16.85
C MET A 95 17.94 -7.34 16.05
N VAL A 96 17.97 -8.33 15.17
CA VAL A 96 16.89 -8.68 14.24
C VAL A 96 15.96 -9.69 14.88
N VAL A 97 14.65 -9.49 14.73
CA VAL A 97 13.65 -10.48 15.12
C VAL A 97 13.68 -11.67 14.16
N VAL A 98 13.76 -12.87 14.72
CA VAL A 98 13.68 -14.13 13.99
C VAL A 98 12.45 -14.93 14.42
N GLY A 99 11.85 -15.62 13.48
CA GLY A 99 10.60 -16.38 13.60
C GLY A 99 9.72 -16.16 12.38
N ARG A 100 8.82 -17.10 12.11
CA ARG A 100 7.93 -17.02 10.93
C ARG A 100 6.49 -17.37 11.26
N THR A 101 6.20 -17.64 12.54
CA THR A 101 4.85 -17.90 13.01
C THR A 101 4.27 -16.59 13.54
N GLU A 102 3.18 -16.14 12.96
CA GLU A 102 2.62 -14.80 13.10
C GLU A 102 1.41 -14.74 14.05
N ASP A 103 1.16 -15.82 14.82
CA ASP A 103 -0.01 -16.04 15.66
C ASP A 103 0.26 -15.81 17.17
N ALA A 104 1.32 -15.12 17.52
CA ALA A 104 1.86 -14.91 18.86
C ALA A 104 2.67 -16.06 19.45
N SER A 105 2.66 -17.28 18.90
CA SER A 105 3.34 -18.45 19.48
C SER A 105 4.86 -18.33 19.50
N GLU A 106 5.44 -17.49 18.66
CA GLU A 106 6.88 -17.14 18.65
C GLU A 106 7.15 -15.71 19.17
N GLY A 107 6.18 -15.09 19.87
CA GLY A 107 6.29 -13.70 20.31
C GLY A 107 6.17 -12.68 19.18
N ILE A 108 5.66 -13.11 18.04
CA ILE A 108 5.38 -12.31 16.84
C ILE A 108 3.88 -12.40 16.55
N TYR A 109 3.23 -11.26 16.41
CA TYR A 109 1.81 -11.20 16.08
C TYR A 109 1.56 -10.22 14.93
N VAL A 110 1.05 -10.73 13.82
CA VAL A 110 0.59 -9.92 12.68
C VAL A 110 -0.91 -9.71 12.81
N HIS A 111 -1.32 -8.45 12.96
CA HIS A 111 -2.71 -8.08 13.19
C HIS A 111 -3.44 -7.84 11.86
N ASP A 112 -3.74 -8.91 11.13
CA ASP A 112 -4.39 -8.86 9.82
C ASP A 112 -5.88 -8.47 9.85
N ASN A 113 -6.49 -8.47 11.04
CA ASN A 113 -7.90 -8.15 11.29
C ASN A 113 -8.07 -6.83 12.04
N CYS A 114 -7.18 -5.87 11.79
CA CYS A 114 -7.04 -4.63 12.53
C CYS A 114 -8.05 -3.54 12.18
N TRP A 115 -8.75 -3.68 11.05
CA TRP A 115 -9.72 -2.69 10.57
C TRP A 115 -11.12 -3.28 10.57
N LYS A 116 -12.04 -2.68 11.31
CA LYS A 116 -13.45 -3.07 11.33
C LYS A 116 -14.34 -1.93 10.89
N ARG A 117 -15.32 -2.25 10.05
CA ARG A 117 -16.49 -1.41 9.79
C ARG A 117 -17.63 -1.86 10.68
N ALA A 118 -18.49 -0.92 11.08
CA ALA A 118 -19.62 -1.23 11.95
C ALA A 118 -20.63 -2.23 11.33
N ASP A 119 -20.64 -2.35 10.00
CA ASP A 119 -21.50 -3.23 9.22
C ASP A 119 -20.94 -4.65 9.00
N GLU A 120 -19.65 -4.88 9.29
CA GLU A 120 -19.01 -6.19 9.08
C GLU A 120 -19.39 -7.23 10.15
N GLU A 121 -19.83 -6.81 11.33
CA GLU A 121 -20.29 -7.76 12.38
C GLU A 121 -21.58 -8.49 11.99
N GLU A 122 -22.44 -7.90 11.16
CA GLU A 122 -23.64 -8.58 10.62
C GLU A 122 -23.32 -9.38 9.35
N ALA A 123 -22.39 -8.92 8.51
CA ALA A 123 -22.01 -9.59 7.26
C ALA A 123 -21.19 -10.87 7.50
N ALA A 124 -20.38 -10.94 8.54
CA ALA A 124 -19.55 -12.09 8.87
C ALA A 124 -20.35 -13.36 9.22
N LYS A 125 -21.62 -13.23 9.57
CA LYS A 125 -22.51 -14.36 9.86
C LYS A 125 -23.05 -15.09 8.62
N ASN A 126 -22.91 -14.50 7.43
CA ASN A 126 -23.57 -14.99 6.21
C ASN A 126 -22.64 -15.16 5.00
N THR A 127 -21.34 -15.03 5.15
CA THR A 127 -20.43 -15.10 4.00
C THR A 127 -19.79 -16.47 3.87
N PHE A 128 -20.10 -17.14 2.76
CA PHE A 128 -19.43 -18.36 2.34
C PHE A 128 -17.92 -18.06 2.08
N ALA A 129 -17.03 -18.81 2.70
CA ALA A 129 -15.61 -18.50 2.92
C ALA A 129 -14.69 -18.54 1.67
N PHE A 130 -15.20 -18.21 0.47
CA PHE A 130 -14.34 -18.10 -0.72
C PHE A 130 -13.63 -16.73 -0.86
N ARG A 131 -13.96 -15.75 -0.02
CA ARG A 131 -13.26 -14.46 0.07
C ARG A 131 -12.32 -14.43 1.27
N GLN A 132 -11.25 -15.17 1.21
CA GLN A 132 -10.12 -14.85 2.07
C GLN A 132 -9.30 -13.74 1.38
N SER A 133 -8.99 -12.68 2.12
CA SER A 133 -8.34 -11.45 1.71
C SER A 133 -6.99 -11.59 0.97
N ARG A 134 -6.53 -12.81 0.79
CA ARG A 134 -5.23 -13.17 0.17
C ARG A 134 -5.32 -13.69 -1.26
N SER A 135 -6.52 -13.86 -1.85
CA SER A 135 -6.64 -14.32 -3.23
C SER A 135 -6.65 -13.16 -4.22
N ARG A 136 -5.73 -13.17 -5.18
CA ARG A 136 -5.72 -12.23 -6.32
C ARG A 136 -6.81 -12.55 -7.37
N GLU A 137 -7.54 -13.64 -7.22
CA GLU A 137 -8.57 -14.11 -8.17
C GLU A 137 -10.00 -13.71 -7.78
N THR A 138 -10.16 -12.76 -6.85
CA THR A 138 -11.49 -12.25 -6.47
C THR A 138 -11.97 -11.14 -7.39
N SER A 139 -13.30 -11.05 -7.55
CA SER A 139 -13.93 -9.91 -8.20
C SER A 139 -13.68 -8.63 -7.39
N PHE A 140 -12.99 -7.66 -7.97
CA PHE A 140 -12.71 -6.35 -7.34
C PHE A 140 -13.90 -5.38 -7.39
N THR A 141 -15.10 -5.82 -7.84
CA THR A 141 -16.26 -4.93 -8.00
C THR A 141 -16.66 -4.26 -6.69
N GLN A 142 -16.59 -4.99 -5.57
CA GLN A 142 -16.92 -4.40 -4.26
C GLN A 142 -15.81 -3.44 -3.80
N ASP A 143 -14.56 -3.81 -4.02
CA ASP A 143 -13.40 -2.97 -3.66
C ASP A 143 -13.44 -1.63 -4.42
N TYR A 144 -13.81 -1.65 -5.71
CA TYR A 144 -14.02 -0.41 -6.47
C TYR A 144 -15.17 0.44 -5.95
N LYS A 145 -16.28 -0.16 -5.51
CA LYS A 145 -17.38 0.58 -4.89
C LYS A 145 -16.94 1.23 -3.59
N ASP A 146 -16.24 0.48 -2.75
CA ASP A 146 -15.72 0.97 -1.47
C ASP A 146 -14.71 2.10 -1.68
N LEU A 147 -13.82 1.97 -2.68
CA LEU A 147 -12.89 3.04 -3.06
C LEU A 147 -13.63 4.31 -3.51
N ILE A 148 -14.66 4.16 -4.34
CA ILE A 148 -15.47 5.31 -4.79
C ILE A 148 -16.15 6.00 -3.60
N GLU A 149 -16.73 5.25 -2.68
CA GLU A 149 -17.38 5.82 -1.50
C GLU A 149 -16.36 6.46 -0.55
N LEU A 150 -15.17 5.87 -0.39
CA LEU A 150 -14.07 6.46 0.36
C LEU A 150 -13.63 7.81 -0.23
N LEU A 151 -13.40 7.87 -1.54
CA LEU A 151 -12.99 9.11 -2.20
C LEU A 151 -14.05 10.22 -2.06
N LYS A 152 -15.34 9.87 -2.15
CA LYS A 152 -16.44 10.83 -1.91
C LYS A 152 -16.44 11.32 -0.46
N TYR A 153 -16.30 10.38 0.50
CA TYR A 153 -16.24 10.71 1.92
C TYR A 153 -15.09 11.68 2.22
N GLU A 154 -13.88 11.37 1.75
CA GLU A 154 -12.70 12.22 1.96
C GLU A 154 -12.91 13.62 1.37
N LYS A 155 -13.47 13.71 0.18
CA LYS A 155 -13.79 15.00 -0.44
C LYS A 155 -14.80 15.82 0.37
N GLU A 156 -15.86 15.18 0.88
CA GLU A 156 -16.92 15.84 1.68
C GLU A 156 -16.40 16.30 3.06
N HIS A 157 -15.38 15.62 3.59
CA HIS A 157 -14.82 15.90 4.93
C HIS A 157 -13.49 16.65 4.89
N ASN A 158 -13.12 17.23 3.73
CA ASN A 158 -11.84 17.93 3.52
C ASN A 158 -10.62 17.04 3.79
N GLY A 159 -10.70 15.78 3.47
CA GLY A 159 -9.58 14.84 3.54
C GLY A 159 -8.47 15.17 2.56
N TYR A 160 -7.33 14.49 2.71
CA TYR A 160 -6.17 14.71 1.87
C TYR A 160 -5.79 13.41 1.16
N VAL A 161 -6.11 13.32 -0.13
CA VAL A 161 -5.88 12.14 -0.95
C VAL A 161 -4.61 12.31 -1.78
N VAL A 162 -3.67 11.40 -1.59
CA VAL A 162 -2.42 11.32 -2.37
C VAL A 162 -2.49 10.14 -3.33
N TRP A 163 -2.31 10.41 -4.61
CA TRP A 163 -2.21 9.38 -5.63
C TRP A 163 -0.74 9.10 -5.95
N VAL A 164 -0.32 7.85 -5.77
CA VAL A 164 1.02 7.40 -6.13
C VAL A 164 0.92 6.66 -7.46
N LEU A 165 1.42 7.27 -8.53
CA LEU A 165 1.18 6.86 -9.90
C LEU A 165 2.42 6.25 -10.55
N GLY A 166 2.23 5.11 -11.21
CA GLY A 166 3.20 4.55 -12.14
C GLY A 166 3.02 5.07 -13.57
N PRO A 167 3.95 4.78 -14.49
CA PRO A 167 3.94 5.29 -15.87
C PRO A 167 2.73 4.83 -16.69
N ALA A 168 2.11 3.71 -16.34
CA ALA A 168 0.93 3.19 -17.07
C ALA A 168 -0.23 4.19 -17.15
N CYS A 169 -0.35 5.09 -16.19
CA CYS A 169 -1.36 6.16 -16.17
C CYS A 169 -1.23 7.12 -17.36
N SER A 170 -0.02 7.24 -17.95
CA SER A 170 0.24 8.14 -19.08
C SER A 170 0.19 7.45 -20.45
N PHE A 171 0.03 6.11 -20.49
CA PHE A 171 0.13 5.35 -21.73
C PHE A 171 -1.11 5.41 -22.61
N ASP A 172 -2.23 5.86 -22.07
CA ASP A 172 -3.46 5.99 -22.82
C ASP A 172 -4.17 7.32 -22.55
N VAL A 173 -4.82 7.86 -23.56
CA VAL A 173 -5.45 9.18 -23.50
C VAL A 173 -6.61 9.23 -22.50
N GLU A 174 -7.37 8.14 -22.35
CA GLU A 174 -8.50 8.12 -21.44
C GLU A 174 -8.05 8.09 -19.97
N ALA A 175 -7.00 7.33 -19.65
CA ALA A 175 -6.42 7.32 -18.30
C ALA A 175 -5.90 8.72 -17.93
N ARG A 176 -5.21 9.39 -18.85
CA ARG A 176 -4.74 10.79 -18.66
C ARG A 176 -5.89 11.76 -18.43
N ARG A 177 -6.94 11.68 -19.27
CA ARG A 177 -8.13 12.54 -19.18
C ARG A 177 -8.83 12.34 -17.83
N VAL A 178 -9.10 11.09 -17.45
CA VAL A 178 -9.77 10.75 -16.18
C VAL A 178 -8.96 11.22 -14.98
N MET A 179 -7.63 11.02 -15.00
CA MET A 179 -6.77 11.50 -13.90
C MET A 179 -6.79 13.04 -13.80
N GLY A 180 -6.75 13.74 -14.92
CA GLY A 180 -6.91 15.18 -14.96
C GLY A 180 -8.25 15.64 -14.38
N GLU A 181 -9.33 14.95 -14.68
CA GLU A 181 -10.65 15.24 -14.12
C GLU A 181 -10.72 14.98 -12.61
N LEU A 182 -10.13 13.88 -12.11
CA LEU A 182 -10.06 13.59 -10.67
C LEU A 182 -9.32 14.70 -9.91
N ILE A 183 -8.21 15.20 -10.47
CA ILE A 183 -7.46 16.32 -9.91
C ILE A 183 -8.32 17.60 -9.92
N ALA A 184 -8.90 17.94 -11.08
CA ALA A 184 -9.71 19.16 -11.24
C ALA A 184 -10.95 19.16 -10.33
N GLN A 185 -11.52 17.98 -10.07
CA GLN A 185 -12.68 17.82 -9.20
C GLN A 185 -12.32 17.70 -7.71
N GLY A 186 -11.04 17.73 -7.32
CA GLY A 186 -10.60 17.66 -5.93
C GLY A 186 -10.61 16.27 -5.29
N TYR A 187 -10.47 15.22 -6.09
CA TYR A 187 -10.24 13.85 -5.62
C TYR A 187 -8.76 13.47 -5.54
N CYS A 188 -7.88 14.44 -5.76
CA CYS A 188 -6.43 14.30 -5.65
C CYS A 188 -5.84 15.63 -5.21
N GLN A 189 -5.28 15.67 -4.01
CA GLN A 189 -4.61 16.86 -3.48
C GLN A 189 -3.11 16.85 -3.81
N ALA A 190 -2.53 15.65 -3.98
CA ALA A 190 -1.14 15.54 -4.40
C ALA A 190 -0.92 14.29 -5.26
N PRO A 191 -0.49 14.40 -6.52
CA PRO A 191 0.05 13.30 -7.29
C PRO A 191 1.53 13.11 -6.98
N LEU A 192 1.94 11.89 -6.63
CA LEU A 192 3.33 11.49 -6.51
C LEU A 192 3.68 10.54 -7.65
N ALA A 193 4.79 10.78 -8.31
CA ALA A 193 5.22 9.97 -9.44
C ALA A 193 6.75 9.90 -9.53
N GLY A 194 7.24 8.82 -10.14
CA GLY A 194 8.64 8.73 -10.53
C GLY A 194 8.92 9.40 -11.88
N ASN A 195 10.20 9.48 -12.22
CA ASN A 195 10.68 10.04 -13.48
C ASN A 195 10.06 9.39 -14.72
N ALA A 196 9.74 8.10 -14.67
CA ALA A 196 9.14 7.39 -15.80
C ALA A 196 7.74 7.93 -16.15
N LEU A 197 6.88 8.20 -15.16
CA LEU A 197 5.58 8.83 -15.43
C LEU A 197 5.79 10.23 -15.99
N ALA A 198 6.63 11.05 -15.37
CA ALA A 198 6.89 12.42 -15.81
C ALA A 198 7.37 12.46 -17.27
N THR A 199 8.32 11.60 -17.63
CA THR A 199 8.84 11.50 -19.01
C THR A 199 7.77 11.11 -20.02
N HIS A 200 7.00 10.06 -19.73
CA HIS A 200 5.98 9.58 -20.69
C HIS A 200 4.73 10.45 -20.73
N ASP A 201 4.43 11.16 -19.66
CA ASP A 201 3.36 12.16 -19.68
C ASP A 201 3.73 13.37 -20.53
N LEU A 202 5.00 13.82 -20.46
CA LEU A 202 5.54 14.85 -21.35
C LEU A 202 5.56 14.36 -22.81
N GLU A 203 6.02 13.14 -23.06
CA GLU A 203 5.98 12.50 -24.39
C GLU A 203 4.55 12.49 -24.94
N GLY A 204 3.58 12.03 -24.11
CA GLY A 204 2.17 12.00 -24.48
C GLY A 204 1.57 13.38 -24.75
N GLY A 205 1.94 14.38 -23.96
CA GLY A 205 1.47 15.75 -24.13
C GLY A 205 2.09 16.49 -25.30
N TYR A 206 3.36 16.22 -25.61
CA TYR A 206 4.12 16.92 -26.64
C TYR A 206 4.07 16.24 -28.01
N LEU A 207 4.15 14.92 -28.05
CA LEU A 207 4.24 14.12 -29.28
C LEU A 207 3.05 13.19 -29.51
N GLY A 208 2.12 13.07 -28.58
CA GLY A 208 0.97 12.17 -28.68
C GLY A 208 1.32 10.70 -28.58
N THR A 209 2.49 10.36 -28.06
CA THR A 209 2.96 8.98 -27.89
C THR A 209 3.37 8.68 -26.46
N ALA A 210 3.36 7.40 -26.10
CA ALA A 210 3.96 6.91 -24.85
C ALA A 210 4.66 5.58 -25.15
N LEU A 211 5.91 5.42 -24.71
CA LEU A 211 6.77 4.29 -25.08
C LEU A 211 6.85 4.09 -26.62
N GLY A 212 6.76 5.17 -27.36
CA GLY A 212 6.77 5.12 -28.83
C GLY A 212 5.50 4.63 -29.51
N CYS A 213 4.42 4.40 -28.73
CA CYS A 213 3.10 4.08 -29.24
C CYS A 213 2.18 5.30 -29.18
N ASP A 214 1.33 5.46 -30.17
CA ASP A 214 0.25 6.47 -30.16
C ASP A 214 -0.69 6.25 -28.97
N ILE A 215 -0.96 7.29 -28.20
CA ILE A 215 -1.76 7.18 -26.96
C ILE A 215 -3.26 6.96 -27.20
N VAL A 216 -3.74 7.18 -28.43
CA VAL A 216 -5.16 7.00 -28.80
C VAL A 216 -5.44 5.61 -29.34
N ASN A 217 -4.63 5.15 -30.31
CA ASN A 217 -4.88 3.90 -31.02
C ASN A 217 -3.90 2.77 -30.66
N GLN A 218 -2.92 3.03 -29.78
CA GLN A 218 -1.93 2.09 -29.27
C GLN A 218 -1.03 1.46 -30.36
N LYS A 219 -0.95 2.07 -31.52
CA LYS A 219 -0.09 1.59 -32.62
C LYS A 219 1.31 2.15 -32.48
N LEU A 220 2.30 1.32 -32.84
CA LEU A 220 3.69 1.74 -32.90
C LEU A 220 3.85 2.92 -33.87
N HIS A 221 4.47 3.97 -33.42
CA HIS A 221 4.86 5.10 -34.21
C HIS A 221 6.19 4.81 -34.91
N PHE A 222 6.34 5.23 -36.19
CA PHE A 222 7.61 5.10 -36.88
C PHE A 222 8.70 5.83 -36.09
N MET A 223 9.83 5.15 -35.80
CA MET A 223 10.92 5.66 -34.94
C MET A 223 10.49 6.09 -33.55
N GLY A 224 9.35 5.64 -33.06
CA GLY A 224 8.73 6.08 -31.77
C GLY A 224 9.61 5.87 -30.54
N HIS A 225 10.60 4.97 -30.60
CA HIS A 225 11.55 4.76 -29.50
C HIS A 225 12.44 5.98 -29.20
N TYR A 226 12.52 6.97 -30.09
CA TYR A 226 13.19 8.25 -29.83
C TYR A 226 12.29 9.27 -29.12
N ASN A 227 10.97 9.13 -29.19
CA ASN A 227 10.03 10.18 -28.79
C ASN A 227 10.19 10.64 -27.34
N HIS A 228 10.44 9.72 -26.40
CA HIS A 228 10.67 10.10 -25.01
C HIS A 228 11.96 10.94 -24.83
N LEU A 229 13.01 10.64 -25.59
CA LEU A 229 14.26 11.42 -25.57
C LEU A 229 14.06 12.78 -26.24
N ASP A 230 13.31 12.84 -27.33
CA ASP A 230 12.98 14.08 -28.03
C ASP A 230 12.13 14.98 -27.15
N ALA A 231 11.15 14.43 -26.42
CA ALA A 231 10.35 15.16 -25.44
C ALA A 231 11.23 15.73 -24.30
N ILE A 232 12.09 14.91 -23.69
CA ILE A 232 13.04 15.35 -22.67
C ILE A 232 13.94 16.47 -23.21
N ASN A 233 14.51 16.27 -24.39
CA ASN A 233 15.41 17.25 -25.01
C ASN A 233 14.70 18.58 -25.28
N ALA A 234 13.48 18.53 -25.80
CA ALA A 234 12.69 19.74 -26.04
C ALA A 234 12.39 20.50 -24.74
N ILE A 235 11.97 19.77 -23.67
CA ILE A 235 11.64 20.40 -22.37
C ILE A 235 12.89 20.98 -21.72
N ASN A 236 14.04 20.35 -21.82
CA ASN A 236 15.31 20.84 -21.28
C ASN A 236 15.69 22.23 -21.87
N THR A 237 15.20 22.60 -23.04
CA THR A 237 15.42 23.95 -23.58
C THR A 237 14.72 25.04 -22.76
N TYR A 238 13.72 24.68 -21.95
CA TYR A 238 13.00 25.58 -21.03
C TYR A 238 13.56 25.54 -19.59
N GLY A 239 14.58 24.71 -19.33
CA GLY A 239 15.27 24.65 -18.05
C GLY A 239 15.45 23.23 -17.55
N SER A 240 14.41 22.60 -17.07
CA SER A 240 14.41 21.19 -16.62
C SER A 240 12.99 20.62 -16.59
N ILE A 241 12.93 19.32 -16.50
CA ILE A 241 11.69 18.61 -16.19
C ILE A 241 11.33 18.84 -14.73
#